data_f347119813083e9df1e56abaa4bb0311
#
_entry.id   f347119813083e9df1e56abaa4bb0311
#
_cell.length_a   1.000
_cell.length_b   1.000
_cell.length_c   1.000
_cell.angle_alpha   90.00
_cell.angle_beta   90.00
_cell.angle_gamma   90.00
#
_symmetry.space_group_name_H-M   'P 1'
#
loop_
_entity.id
_entity.type
_entity.pdbx_description
1 polymer ?
#
loop_
_entity_poly.entity_id
_entity_poly.type
_entity_poly.pdbx_seq_one_letter_code
_entity_poly.pdbx_strand_id
1 'polypeptide(L)'
;LLSKMLQARKIPHNVLNAKQHAREAQVVLEAGLNGAVTIATNMAGRGTDIKLGPGVKEAGGLAIIGTERHESRRVDRQLRGRAGRQGDPGTSQFYVSLEDDLMRMFGSERIASLMDRMGYKEGEVIQHSMITKSIERAQKKVEENNFGIRKRLLEYDDVMNKQRNVVYTKREHALFGDRLALDLDNAFYNVSEGLINSFREQEDFEGFKLAAIIHFGMDTTISHDEFMKGDINKIADHLYSEASAHYQERKQNLTKQSMPVFQNIKLMQGNHIENVVVPFSDGKKAIQVLSNMKKTLESKGTELANALERTITLAVIDDAWKEHLRAMDDLKHSVQTAVYEQKDPLVIYKTSAFEMFRNMDRDIVSFLSHAAIPVEQQNAGQIREGREQKTDMSKMRANKEEIDARGDDYAANENDYFDPSGAAVKQEPVKVGPKIGRNDPCPCGSGKKYKQCHGKEA
;
A
#
# COMPACT_ATOMS: atom_id res chain seq x y z
N LEU A 1 27.64 8.29 23.19
CA LEU A 1 28.57 9.31 23.64
C LEU A 1 28.38 9.59 25.11
N LEU A 2 27.23 10.09 25.58
CA LEU A 2 26.94 10.47 26.99
C LEU A 2 27.29 9.34 27.99
N SER A 3 26.88 8.09 27.70
CA SER A 3 27.20 6.94 28.57
C SER A 3 28.69 6.76 28.76
N LYS A 4 29.50 6.86 27.70
CA LYS A 4 30.97 6.77 27.79
C LYS A 4 31.55 7.92 28.64
N MET A 5 31.01 9.11 28.51
CA MET A 5 31.46 10.27 29.27
C MET A 5 31.15 10.14 30.79
N LEU A 6 29.96 9.62 31.14
CA LEU A 6 29.58 9.35 32.52
C LEU A 6 30.42 8.23 33.13
N GLN A 7 30.70 7.15 32.32
CA GLN A 7 31.60 6.08 32.75
C GLN A 7 33.01 6.59 33.04
N ALA A 8 33.57 7.44 32.19
CA ALA A 8 34.88 8.05 32.42
C ALA A 8 34.92 8.87 33.70
N ARG A 9 33.79 9.48 34.10
CA ARG A 9 33.63 10.23 35.33
C ARG A 9 33.20 9.37 36.54
N LYS A 10 33.07 8.05 36.38
CA LYS A 10 32.63 7.09 37.39
C LYS A 10 31.25 7.38 37.96
N ILE A 11 30.34 7.96 37.15
CA ILE A 11 28.95 8.22 37.53
C ILE A 11 28.12 6.98 37.14
N PRO A 12 27.51 6.28 38.13
CA PRO A 12 26.64 5.15 37.86
C PRO A 12 25.41 5.63 37.09
N HIS A 13 25.01 4.92 36.00
CA HIS A 13 23.87 5.30 35.23
C HIS A 13 23.29 4.09 34.46
N ASN A 14 22.01 4.13 34.20
CA ASN A 14 21.29 3.18 33.35
C ASN A 14 21.10 3.75 31.96
N VAL A 15 21.09 2.87 30.92
CA VAL A 15 20.82 3.25 29.53
C VAL A 15 19.55 2.57 29.08
N LEU A 16 18.58 3.35 28.64
CA LEU A 16 17.29 2.91 28.14
C LEU A 16 17.17 3.24 26.66
N ASN A 17 17.13 2.19 25.82
CA ASN A 17 16.97 2.32 24.37
C ASN A 17 16.04 1.23 23.83
N ALA A 18 15.55 1.39 22.61
CA ALA A 18 14.61 0.47 21.94
C ALA A 18 15.15 -0.97 21.76
N LYS A 19 16.45 -1.21 21.93
CA LYS A 19 17.06 -2.53 21.77
C LYS A 19 16.95 -3.43 23.02
N GLN A 20 16.47 -2.90 24.17
CA GLN A 20 16.47 -3.59 25.46
C GLN A 20 15.07 -3.67 26.08
N HIS A 21 14.05 -4.06 25.31
CA HIS A 21 12.67 -4.15 25.78
C HIS A 21 12.49 -5.00 27.05
N ALA A 22 13.24 -6.10 27.19
CA ALA A 22 13.12 -6.98 28.36
C ALA A 22 13.51 -6.31 29.69
N ARG A 23 14.39 -5.30 29.66
CA ARG A 23 14.86 -4.54 30.85
C ARG A 23 14.18 -3.19 31.01
N GLU A 24 13.37 -2.78 30.03
CA GLU A 24 12.78 -1.44 30.02
C GLU A 24 11.98 -1.12 31.28
N ALA A 25 11.10 -2.03 31.68
CA ALA A 25 10.27 -1.86 32.87
C ALA A 25 11.11 -1.71 34.17
N GLN A 26 12.18 -2.50 34.32
CA GLN A 26 13.06 -2.42 35.50
C GLN A 26 13.83 -1.10 35.53
N VAL A 27 14.42 -0.69 34.39
CA VAL A 27 15.17 0.58 34.30
C VAL A 27 14.26 1.77 34.57
N VAL A 28 13.00 1.74 34.13
CA VAL A 28 12.02 2.80 34.39
C VAL A 28 11.64 2.85 35.88
N LEU A 29 11.50 1.70 36.55
CA LEU A 29 11.26 1.64 37.99
C LEU A 29 12.41 2.24 38.79
N GLU A 30 13.65 1.98 38.37
CA GLU A 30 14.86 2.50 39.02
C GLU A 30 15.07 4.00 38.74
N ALA A 31 14.57 4.52 37.63
CA ALA A 31 14.74 5.93 37.22
C ALA A 31 14.13 6.96 38.21
N GLY A 32 13.16 6.53 39.02
CA GLY A 32 12.51 7.37 40.03
C GLY A 32 13.18 7.32 41.40
N LEU A 33 14.27 6.59 41.58
CA LEU A 33 14.96 6.46 42.84
C LEU A 33 15.92 7.64 43.07
N ASN A 34 16.24 7.89 44.36
CA ASN A 34 17.16 8.97 44.74
C ASN A 34 18.57 8.70 44.16
N GLY A 35 19.15 9.71 43.53
CA GLY A 35 20.48 9.65 42.93
C GLY A 35 20.59 8.81 41.67
N ALA A 36 19.50 8.23 41.16
CA ALA A 36 19.51 7.48 39.91
C ALA A 36 19.71 8.40 38.71
N VAL A 37 20.59 7.97 37.79
CA VAL A 37 20.82 8.64 36.50
C VAL A 37 20.44 7.70 35.39
N THR A 38 19.50 8.11 34.52
CA THR A 38 19.03 7.32 33.39
C THR A 38 19.21 8.09 32.09
N ILE A 39 19.95 7.52 31.12
CA ILE A 39 20.05 8.03 29.78
C ILE A 39 18.97 7.33 28.94
N ALA A 40 18.05 8.08 28.36
CA ALA A 40 16.96 7.52 27.57
C ALA A 40 16.85 8.23 26.22
N THR A 41 16.44 7.48 25.18
CA THR A 41 15.97 8.08 23.92
C THR A 41 14.57 8.65 24.11
N ASN A 42 14.14 9.52 23.20
CA ASN A 42 12.83 10.18 23.27
C ASN A 42 11.65 9.19 23.30
N MET A 43 11.78 8.03 22.64
CA MET A 43 10.73 7.01 22.56
C MET A 43 10.77 6.00 23.73
N ALA A 44 11.92 5.81 24.35
CA ALA A 44 12.09 4.82 25.44
C ALA A 44 11.23 5.17 26.66
N GLY A 45 10.56 4.19 27.23
CA GLY A 45 9.64 4.36 28.37
C GLY A 45 8.36 5.12 28.02
N ARG A 46 7.97 5.22 26.75
CA ARG A 46 6.71 5.84 26.36
C ARG A 46 5.52 4.99 26.84
N GLY A 47 4.57 5.64 27.51
CA GLY A 47 3.41 4.97 28.11
C GLY A 47 3.65 4.41 29.51
N THR A 48 4.89 4.43 30.02
CA THR A 48 5.23 3.98 31.37
C THR A 48 5.35 5.17 32.30
N ASP A 49 4.82 5.05 33.51
CA ASP A 49 4.91 6.09 34.56
C ASP A 49 6.15 5.89 35.42
N ILE A 50 6.91 6.97 35.62
CA ILE A 50 8.08 6.97 36.51
C ILE A 50 7.58 7.33 37.90
N LYS A 51 7.52 6.34 38.80
CA LYS A 51 7.13 6.56 40.21
C LYS A 51 8.33 7.04 41.03
N LEU A 52 8.12 8.12 41.76
CA LEU A 52 9.16 8.67 42.63
C LEU A 52 9.33 7.83 43.91
N GLY A 53 10.57 7.50 44.24
CA GLY A 53 10.91 6.81 45.46
C GLY A 53 10.78 7.70 46.71
N PRO A 54 10.94 7.10 47.91
CA PRO A 54 10.90 7.87 49.16
C PRO A 54 11.97 8.97 49.20
N GLY A 55 11.59 10.17 49.67
CA GLY A 55 12.50 11.31 49.78
C GLY A 55 12.80 12.07 48.50
N VAL A 56 12.36 11.55 47.32
CA VAL A 56 12.65 12.21 46.05
C VAL A 56 11.75 13.44 45.82
N LYS A 57 10.52 13.42 46.33
CA LYS A 57 9.61 14.56 46.24
C LYS A 57 10.12 15.74 47.05
N GLU A 58 10.61 15.48 48.24
CA GLU A 58 11.20 16.46 49.16
C GLU A 58 12.51 17.04 48.59
N ALA A 59 13.24 16.25 47.80
CA ALA A 59 14.45 16.68 47.12
C ALA A 59 14.17 17.50 45.83
N GLY A 60 12.90 17.71 45.45
CA GLY A 60 12.51 18.49 44.27
C GLY A 60 12.02 17.66 43.09
N GLY A 61 11.87 16.34 43.25
CA GLY A 61 11.30 15.43 42.25
C GLY A 61 12.25 15.05 41.13
N LEU A 62 11.69 14.61 40.00
CA LEU A 62 12.44 14.17 38.83
C LEU A 62 12.99 15.36 38.05
N ALA A 63 14.29 15.35 37.75
CA ALA A 63 14.94 16.33 36.87
C ALA A 63 15.09 15.75 35.45
N ILE A 64 14.55 16.42 34.45
CA ILE A 64 14.68 16.07 33.03
C ILE A 64 15.71 16.99 32.39
N ILE A 65 16.77 16.40 31.84
CA ILE A 65 17.80 17.11 31.09
C ILE A 65 17.69 16.71 29.63
N GLY A 66 17.25 17.63 28.77
CA GLY A 66 17.24 17.44 27.34
C GLY A 66 18.57 17.91 26.72
N THR A 67 19.18 17.06 25.90
CA THR A 67 20.48 17.38 25.25
C THR A 67 20.32 17.85 23.82
N GLU A 68 19.09 17.89 23.31
CA GLU A 68 18.71 18.40 21.98
C GLU A 68 17.26 18.85 21.98
N ARG A 69 16.86 19.65 21.01
CA ARG A 69 15.47 19.97 20.71
C ARG A 69 14.99 19.10 19.55
N HIS A 70 13.77 18.58 19.66
CA HIS A 70 13.13 17.84 18.59
C HIS A 70 12.48 18.82 17.60
N GLU A 71 12.21 18.33 16.41
CA GLU A 71 11.53 19.08 15.36
C GLU A 71 10.13 19.55 15.77
N SER A 72 9.47 18.84 16.68
CA SER A 72 8.13 19.17 17.17
C SER A 72 8.13 19.56 18.63
N ARG A 73 7.53 20.72 18.94
CA ARG A 73 7.29 21.20 20.32
C ARG A 73 6.49 20.19 21.15
N ARG A 74 5.63 19.40 20.49
CA ARG A 74 4.85 18.36 21.16
C ARG A 74 5.74 17.28 21.75
N VAL A 75 6.79 16.87 21.05
CA VAL A 75 7.76 15.88 21.56
C VAL A 75 8.54 16.45 22.75
N ASP A 76 9.02 17.68 22.66
CA ASP A 76 9.70 18.34 23.77
C ASP A 76 8.80 18.44 25.01
N ARG A 77 7.53 18.80 24.82
CA ARG A 77 6.54 18.84 25.93
C ARG A 77 6.28 17.46 26.51
N GLN A 78 6.25 16.42 25.67
CA GLN A 78 6.11 15.04 26.14
C GLN A 78 7.30 14.60 26.98
N LEU A 79 8.53 15.00 26.62
CA LEU A 79 9.73 14.73 27.42
C LEU A 79 9.68 15.48 28.75
N ARG A 80 9.39 16.76 28.71
CA ARG A 80 9.24 17.58 29.93
C ARG A 80 8.15 17.03 30.86
N GLY A 81 7.05 16.52 30.28
CA GLY A 81 5.93 15.94 31.02
C GLY A 81 6.21 14.55 31.62
N ARG A 82 7.44 14.05 31.55
CA ARG A 82 7.87 12.90 32.34
C ARG A 82 8.14 13.27 33.79
N ALA A 83 8.48 14.55 34.08
CA ALA A 83 8.52 15.12 35.40
C ALA A 83 7.18 15.78 35.73
N GLY A 84 6.94 16.05 37.03
CA GLY A 84 5.75 16.80 37.50
C GLY A 84 4.43 16.06 37.27
N ARG A 85 4.40 14.75 37.20
CA ARG A 85 3.18 13.96 37.04
C ARG A 85 2.34 13.97 38.30
N GLN A 86 1.02 14.02 38.11
CA GLN A 86 0.03 13.99 39.20
C GLN A 86 0.29 15.04 40.32
N GLY A 87 0.89 16.19 39.96
CA GLY A 87 1.19 17.25 40.90
C GLY A 87 2.49 17.09 41.67
N ASP A 88 3.29 16.06 41.34
CA ASP A 88 4.62 15.90 41.93
C ASP A 88 5.55 17.04 41.50
N PRO A 89 6.49 17.48 42.36
CA PRO A 89 7.52 18.42 41.97
C PRO A 89 8.42 17.83 40.87
N GLY A 90 9.01 18.69 40.06
CA GLY A 90 9.95 18.26 39.04
C GLY A 90 10.51 19.45 38.26
N THR A 91 11.68 19.25 37.68
CA THR A 91 12.36 20.27 36.88
C THR A 91 12.67 19.76 35.47
N SER A 92 12.78 20.69 34.53
CA SER A 92 13.24 20.35 33.19
C SER A 92 14.08 21.44 32.58
N GLN A 93 15.23 21.06 32.02
CA GLN A 93 16.16 21.98 31.40
C GLN A 93 16.68 21.38 30.06
N PHE A 94 16.82 22.23 29.05
CA PHE A 94 17.41 21.84 27.76
C PHE A 94 18.76 22.51 27.59
N TYR A 95 19.75 21.71 27.20
CA TYR A 95 21.06 22.17 26.74
C TYR A 95 21.14 21.85 25.24
N VAL A 96 21.21 22.86 24.41
CA VAL A 96 21.18 22.74 22.94
C VAL A 96 22.39 23.46 22.34
N SER A 97 22.86 22.96 21.21
CA SER A 97 23.91 23.61 20.42
C SER A 97 23.29 24.41 19.27
N LEU A 98 23.94 25.48 18.86
CA LEU A 98 23.61 26.18 17.61
C LEU A 98 23.98 25.35 16.36
N GLU A 99 24.76 24.29 16.54
CA GLU A 99 25.12 23.33 15.50
C GLU A 99 24.12 22.19 15.36
N ASP A 100 23.11 22.08 16.27
CA ASP A 100 22.06 21.09 16.17
C ASP A 100 21.29 21.24 14.84
N ASP A 101 20.85 20.12 14.26
CA ASP A 101 20.22 20.07 12.92
C ASP A 101 19.03 21.04 12.80
N LEU A 102 18.20 21.15 13.83
CA LEU A 102 17.09 22.10 13.88
C LEU A 102 17.58 23.56 13.71
N MET A 103 18.71 23.91 14.31
CA MET A 103 19.27 25.25 14.24
C MET A 103 19.93 25.51 12.89
N ARG A 104 20.64 24.53 12.35
CA ARG A 104 21.29 24.59 11.03
C ARG A 104 20.28 24.84 9.90
N MET A 105 19.10 24.18 9.94
CA MET A 105 18.06 24.35 8.92
C MET A 105 17.43 25.75 8.88
N PHE A 106 17.47 26.52 9.98
CA PHE A 106 16.74 27.79 10.09
C PHE A 106 17.61 29.02 10.38
N GLY A 107 18.86 29.01 9.98
CA GLY A 107 19.70 30.21 9.95
C GLY A 107 20.62 30.37 11.15
N SER A 108 21.26 29.28 11.57
CA SER A 108 22.31 29.27 12.58
C SER A 108 23.43 30.30 12.27
N GLU A 109 23.77 30.49 10.99
CA GLU A 109 24.80 31.47 10.57
C GLU A 109 24.46 32.90 10.96
N ARG A 110 23.19 33.31 10.86
CA ARG A 110 22.76 34.66 11.28
C ARG A 110 22.80 34.81 12.80
N ILE A 111 22.46 33.77 13.51
CA ILE A 111 22.50 33.76 14.99
C ILE A 111 23.96 33.72 15.43
N ALA A 112 24.82 32.91 14.83
CA ALA A 112 26.25 32.86 15.12
C ALA A 112 26.90 34.23 14.88
N SER A 113 26.66 34.84 13.73
CA SER A 113 27.19 36.19 13.42
C SER A 113 26.69 37.27 14.39
N LEU A 114 25.47 37.13 14.91
CA LEU A 114 24.96 38.05 15.92
C LEU A 114 25.63 37.82 17.31
N MET A 115 25.93 36.56 17.64
CA MET A 115 26.64 36.19 18.87
C MET A 115 28.06 36.67 18.85
N ASP A 116 28.76 36.55 17.73
CA ASP A 116 30.13 37.08 17.53
C ASP A 116 30.17 38.60 17.71
N ARG A 117 29.16 39.32 17.21
CA ARG A 117 29.02 40.77 17.41
C ARG A 117 28.74 41.16 18.87
N MET A 118 28.06 40.27 19.64
CA MET A 118 27.82 40.50 21.07
C MET A 118 29.00 40.09 21.96
N GLY A 119 30.08 39.56 21.37
CA GLY A 119 31.31 39.23 22.08
C GLY A 119 31.31 37.91 22.84
N TYR A 120 30.34 37.00 22.53
CA TYR A 120 30.36 35.66 23.12
C TYR A 120 31.48 34.83 22.48
N LYS A 121 32.14 34.03 23.32
CA LYS A 121 33.23 33.13 22.93
C LYS A 121 32.69 31.69 22.74
N GLU A 122 33.36 30.96 21.90
CA GLU A 122 33.06 29.54 21.73
C GLU A 122 33.15 28.78 23.06
N GLY A 123 32.11 27.95 23.38
CA GLY A 123 32.00 27.21 24.63
C GLY A 123 31.27 27.94 25.76
N GLU A 124 30.88 29.19 25.61
CA GLU A 124 30.09 29.90 26.62
C GLU A 124 28.60 29.47 26.56
N VAL A 125 27.97 29.38 27.77
CA VAL A 125 26.55 29.07 27.88
C VAL A 125 25.72 30.33 27.70
N ILE A 126 24.96 30.41 26.64
CA ILE A 126 24.15 31.57 26.29
C ILE A 126 22.72 31.37 26.77
N GLN A 127 22.25 32.25 27.66
CA GLN A 127 20.86 32.25 28.11
C GLN A 127 20.17 33.55 27.68
N HIS A 128 19.59 33.53 26.47
CA HIS A 128 18.91 34.71 25.95
C HIS A 128 17.52 34.36 25.39
N SER A 129 16.52 35.18 25.74
CA SER A 129 15.12 34.96 25.33
C SER A 129 14.93 34.96 23.80
N MET A 130 15.76 35.68 23.09
CA MET A 130 15.75 35.74 21.61
C MET A 130 16.10 34.38 20.98
N ILE A 131 17.08 33.65 21.57
CA ILE A 131 17.47 32.32 21.09
C ILE A 131 16.32 31.33 21.32
N THR A 132 15.72 31.35 22.51
CA THR A 132 14.53 30.50 22.80
C THR A 132 13.40 30.75 21.79
N LYS A 133 13.07 32.02 21.52
CA LYS A 133 12.06 32.38 20.52
C LYS A 133 12.45 31.96 19.09
N SER A 134 13.75 31.98 18.75
CA SER A 134 14.23 31.51 17.45
C SER A 134 14.04 30.01 17.28
N ILE A 135 14.39 29.22 18.31
CA ILE A 135 14.16 27.78 18.34
C ILE A 135 12.67 27.47 18.19
N GLU A 136 11.81 28.15 18.93
CA GLU A 136 10.35 27.95 18.84
C GLU A 136 9.79 28.27 17.44
N ARG A 137 10.31 29.31 16.78
CA ARG A 137 9.93 29.65 15.38
C ARG A 137 10.41 28.59 14.41
N ALA A 138 11.64 28.08 14.58
CA ALA A 138 12.18 27.00 13.77
C ALA A 138 11.29 25.75 13.88
N GLN A 139 11.01 25.31 15.10
CA GLN A 139 10.11 24.17 15.35
C GLN A 139 8.73 24.37 14.70
N LYS A 140 8.15 25.56 14.85
CA LYS A 140 6.85 25.87 14.24
C LYS A 140 6.88 25.73 12.72
N LYS A 141 7.94 26.20 12.08
CA LYS A 141 8.11 26.12 10.62
C LYS A 141 8.27 24.67 10.13
N VAL A 142 9.03 23.84 10.87
CA VAL A 142 9.12 22.40 10.60
C VAL A 142 7.76 21.72 10.78
N GLU A 143 7.06 22.02 11.88
CA GLU A 143 5.70 21.49 12.13
C GLU A 143 4.73 21.83 10.98
N GLU A 144 4.76 23.08 10.48
CA GLU A 144 3.92 23.54 9.36
C GLU A 144 4.26 22.82 8.06
N ASN A 145 5.56 22.64 7.76
CA ASN A 145 6.02 21.91 6.60
C ASN A 145 5.58 20.42 6.66
N ASN A 146 5.89 19.75 7.76
CA ASN A 146 5.51 18.36 7.98
C ASN A 146 3.98 18.16 7.98
N PHE A 147 3.23 19.15 8.47
CA PHE A 147 1.77 19.13 8.37
C PHE A 147 1.32 19.19 6.90
N GLY A 148 1.91 20.07 6.10
CA GLY A 148 1.61 20.18 4.66
C GLY A 148 1.88 18.88 3.92
N ILE A 149 3.02 18.25 4.18
CA ILE A 149 3.39 16.95 3.58
C ILE A 149 2.36 15.88 3.96
N ARG A 150 2.06 15.71 5.26
CA ARG A 150 1.09 14.71 5.73
C ARG A 150 -0.31 14.98 5.20
N LYS A 151 -0.73 16.24 5.09
CA LYS A 151 -2.03 16.59 4.50
C LYS A 151 -2.12 16.12 3.05
N ARG A 152 -1.08 16.38 2.25
CA ARG A 152 -1.03 15.90 0.86
C ARG A 152 -1.09 14.38 0.76
N LEU A 153 -0.32 13.66 1.59
CA LEU A 153 -0.36 12.20 1.62
C LEU A 153 -1.77 11.68 1.90
N LEU A 154 -2.47 12.26 2.88
CA LEU A 154 -3.85 11.88 3.19
C LEU A 154 -4.82 12.16 2.03
N GLU A 155 -4.64 13.24 1.28
CA GLU A 155 -5.47 13.57 0.12
C GLU A 155 -5.29 12.55 -1.02
N TYR A 156 -4.08 12.02 -1.24
CA TYR A 156 -3.82 10.92 -2.17
C TYR A 156 -4.38 9.59 -1.65
N ASP A 157 -4.16 9.28 -0.37
CA ASP A 157 -4.64 8.04 0.25
C ASP A 157 -6.17 7.97 0.31
N ASP A 158 -6.88 9.10 0.42
CA ASP A 158 -8.35 9.14 0.44
C ASP A 158 -8.94 8.59 -0.87
N VAL A 159 -8.31 8.86 -2.02
CA VAL A 159 -8.72 8.31 -3.32
C VAL A 159 -8.60 6.79 -3.30
N MET A 160 -7.42 6.28 -2.90
CA MET A 160 -7.17 4.85 -2.82
C MET A 160 -8.08 4.14 -1.81
N ASN A 161 -8.35 4.76 -0.67
CA ASN A 161 -9.24 4.21 0.35
C ASN A 161 -10.68 4.10 -0.15
N LYS A 162 -11.18 5.09 -0.88
CA LYS A 162 -12.52 5.04 -1.49
C LYS A 162 -12.62 3.88 -2.49
N GLN A 163 -11.64 3.73 -3.38
CA GLN A 163 -11.60 2.64 -4.34
C GLN A 163 -11.48 1.27 -3.66
N ARG A 164 -10.61 1.15 -2.64
CA ARG A 164 -10.46 -0.06 -1.84
C ARG A 164 -11.77 -0.48 -1.20
N ASN A 165 -12.50 0.44 -0.60
CA ASN A 165 -13.78 0.13 0.02
C ASN A 165 -14.80 -0.40 -1.01
N VAL A 166 -14.88 0.19 -2.19
CA VAL A 166 -15.75 -0.30 -3.28
C VAL A 166 -15.36 -1.71 -3.70
N VAL A 167 -14.06 -1.96 -3.93
CA VAL A 167 -13.56 -3.28 -4.32
C VAL A 167 -13.84 -4.33 -3.24
N TYR A 168 -13.59 -4.01 -1.98
CA TYR A 168 -13.80 -4.95 -0.89
C TYR A 168 -15.29 -5.25 -0.68
N THR A 169 -16.17 -4.27 -0.85
CA THR A 169 -17.62 -4.49 -0.80
C THR A 169 -18.07 -5.38 -1.96
N LYS A 170 -17.65 -5.11 -3.20
CA LYS A 170 -17.94 -6.00 -4.35
C LYS A 170 -17.41 -7.42 -4.12
N ARG A 171 -16.21 -7.53 -3.56
CA ARG A 171 -15.58 -8.82 -3.23
C ARG A 171 -16.35 -9.58 -2.14
N GLU A 172 -16.84 -8.88 -1.12
CA GLU A 172 -17.69 -9.44 -0.07
C GLU A 172 -19.01 -9.97 -0.65
N HIS A 173 -19.68 -9.19 -1.50
CA HIS A 173 -20.89 -9.63 -2.20
C HIS A 173 -20.62 -10.88 -3.05
N ALA A 174 -19.48 -10.95 -3.74
CA ALA A 174 -19.12 -12.12 -4.53
C ALA A 174 -18.82 -13.36 -3.66
N LEU A 175 -18.16 -13.19 -2.50
CA LEU A 175 -17.83 -14.29 -1.58
C LEU A 175 -19.07 -14.89 -0.93
N PHE A 176 -19.97 -14.07 -0.44
CA PHE A 176 -21.16 -14.51 0.28
C PHE A 176 -22.37 -14.73 -0.63
N GLY A 177 -22.34 -14.21 -1.87
CA GLY A 177 -23.41 -14.31 -2.84
C GLY A 177 -24.55 -13.32 -2.62
N ASP A 178 -24.48 -12.53 -1.56
CA ASP A 178 -25.46 -11.49 -1.27
C ASP A 178 -25.24 -10.29 -2.20
N ARG A 179 -26.30 -9.83 -2.88
CA ARG A 179 -26.26 -8.67 -3.78
C ARG A 179 -25.34 -8.78 -5.01
N LEU A 180 -24.67 -9.91 -5.26
CA LEU A 180 -23.82 -10.07 -6.43
C LEU A 180 -24.59 -9.81 -7.74
N ALA A 181 -25.84 -10.26 -7.82
CA ALA A 181 -26.68 -10.02 -8.99
C ALA A 181 -26.89 -8.53 -9.27
N LEU A 182 -27.05 -7.71 -8.21
CA LEU A 182 -27.16 -6.25 -8.35
C LEU A 182 -25.84 -5.61 -8.78
N ASP A 183 -24.71 -6.09 -8.28
CA ASP A 183 -23.40 -5.58 -8.68
C ASP A 183 -23.09 -5.90 -10.14
N LEU A 184 -23.48 -7.08 -10.62
CA LEU A 184 -23.34 -7.46 -12.02
C LEU A 184 -24.28 -6.64 -12.90
N ASP A 185 -25.51 -6.44 -12.48
CA ASP A 185 -26.49 -5.61 -13.19
C ASP A 185 -25.99 -4.18 -13.35
N ASN A 186 -25.47 -3.59 -12.28
CA ASN A 186 -24.82 -2.28 -12.31
C ASN A 186 -23.58 -2.27 -13.23
N ALA A 187 -22.80 -3.37 -13.25
CA ALA A 187 -21.63 -3.46 -14.13
C ALA A 187 -22.04 -3.45 -15.61
N PHE A 188 -23.08 -4.20 -16.00
CA PHE A 188 -23.63 -4.18 -17.36
C PHE A 188 -24.11 -2.77 -17.75
N TYR A 189 -24.81 -2.08 -16.85
CA TYR A 189 -25.27 -0.71 -17.08
C TYR A 189 -24.09 0.26 -17.25
N ASN A 190 -23.11 0.23 -16.32
CA ASN A 190 -21.93 1.09 -16.36
C ASN A 190 -21.11 0.90 -17.64
N VAL A 191 -20.99 -0.34 -18.12
CA VAL A 191 -20.28 -0.64 -19.36
C VAL A 191 -21.06 -0.10 -20.55
N SER A 192 -22.39 -0.26 -20.59
CA SER A 192 -23.25 0.26 -21.65
C SER A 192 -23.16 1.78 -21.75
N GLU A 193 -23.31 2.48 -20.62
CA GLU A 193 -23.15 3.94 -20.55
C GLU A 193 -21.75 4.40 -20.98
N GLY A 194 -20.72 3.69 -20.49
CA GLY A 194 -19.33 4.01 -20.80
C GLY A 194 -18.98 3.86 -22.27
N LEU A 195 -19.53 2.83 -22.96
CA LEU A 195 -19.32 2.64 -24.41
C LEU A 195 -19.98 3.77 -25.20
N ILE A 196 -21.23 4.09 -24.89
CA ILE A 196 -21.95 5.15 -25.60
C ILE A 196 -21.25 6.48 -25.46
N ASN A 197 -20.88 6.87 -24.23
CA ASN A 197 -20.17 8.13 -24.00
C ASN A 197 -18.83 8.19 -24.75
N SER A 198 -18.03 7.10 -24.73
CA SER A 198 -16.71 7.07 -25.35
C SER A 198 -16.75 7.18 -26.87
N PHE A 199 -17.66 6.44 -27.51
CA PHE A 199 -17.73 6.41 -28.98
C PHE A 199 -18.56 7.54 -29.56
N ARG A 200 -19.53 8.07 -28.82
CA ARG A 200 -20.32 9.23 -29.27
C ARG A 200 -19.50 10.52 -29.30
N GLU A 201 -18.58 10.71 -28.35
CA GLU A 201 -17.65 11.84 -28.38
C GLU A 201 -16.75 11.81 -29.62
N GLN A 202 -16.47 10.61 -30.16
CA GLN A 202 -15.62 10.40 -31.33
C GLN A 202 -16.44 10.28 -32.63
N GLU A 203 -17.78 10.34 -32.55
CA GLU A 203 -18.71 10.10 -33.67
C GLU A 203 -18.48 8.76 -34.38
N ASP A 204 -17.90 7.75 -33.69
CA ASP A 204 -17.53 6.45 -34.23
C ASP A 204 -18.58 5.37 -33.95
N PHE A 205 -19.58 5.28 -34.81
CA PHE A 205 -20.65 4.29 -34.68
C PHE A 205 -20.18 2.85 -34.99
N GLU A 206 -19.29 2.66 -35.94
CA GLU A 206 -18.79 1.32 -36.29
C GLU A 206 -17.88 0.79 -35.16
N GLY A 207 -17.05 1.63 -34.55
CA GLY A 207 -16.29 1.31 -33.37
C GLY A 207 -17.18 0.94 -32.20
N PHE A 208 -18.31 1.66 -32.01
CA PHE A 208 -19.31 1.34 -30.99
C PHE A 208 -19.90 -0.08 -31.19
N LYS A 209 -20.33 -0.43 -32.40
CA LYS A 209 -20.84 -1.77 -32.71
C LYS A 209 -19.81 -2.86 -32.42
N LEU A 210 -18.59 -2.64 -32.88
CA LEU A 210 -17.49 -3.57 -32.61
C LEU A 210 -17.24 -3.73 -31.11
N ALA A 211 -17.28 -2.63 -30.34
CA ALA A 211 -17.13 -2.66 -28.91
C ALA A 211 -18.30 -3.40 -28.21
N ALA A 212 -19.53 -3.28 -28.72
CA ALA A 212 -20.66 -4.06 -28.21
C ALA A 212 -20.43 -5.58 -28.40
N ILE A 213 -19.92 -5.99 -29.55
CA ILE A 213 -19.54 -7.40 -29.81
C ILE A 213 -18.42 -7.84 -28.85
N ILE A 214 -17.39 -7.03 -28.69
CA ILE A 214 -16.23 -7.37 -27.83
C ILE A 214 -16.62 -7.48 -26.34
N HIS A 215 -17.52 -6.63 -25.86
CA HIS A 215 -17.88 -6.60 -24.44
C HIS A 215 -19.10 -7.45 -24.10
N PHE A 216 -20.11 -7.49 -24.96
CA PHE A 216 -21.36 -8.18 -24.68
C PHE A 216 -21.55 -9.47 -25.50
N GLY A 217 -20.71 -9.72 -26.50
CA GLY A 217 -20.81 -10.89 -27.37
C GLY A 217 -22.04 -10.86 -28.28
N MET A 218 -22.60 -9.69 -28.58
CA MET A 218 -23.79 -9.49 -29.37
C MET A 218 -23.66 -8.29 -30.30
N ASP A 219 -24.36 -8.31 -31.43
CA ASP A 219 -24.59 -7.10 -32.23
C ASP A 219 -25.80 -6.33 -31.66
N THR A 220 -25.75 -5.00 -31.70
CA THR A 220 -26.83 -4.16 -31.19
C THR A 220 -27.81 -3.78 -32.26
N THR A 221 -29.10 -3.62 -31.94
CA THR A 221 -30.14 -3.14 -32.81
C THR A 221 -30.20 -1.62 -32.92
N ILE A 222 -29.40 -0.90 -32.12
CA ILE A 222 -29.33 0.56 -32.12
C ILE A 222 -28.92 1.06 -33.51
N SER A 223 -29.75 1.93 -34.10
CA SER A 223 -29.45 2.48 -35.43
C SER A 223 -28.46 3.65 -35.34
N HIS A 224 -27.80 3.98 -36.44
CA HIS A 224 -26.88 5.10 -36.53
C HIS A 224 -27.57 6.44 -36.15
N ASP A 225 -28.81 6.66 -36.64
CA ASP A 225 -29.55 7.89 -36.32
C ASP A 225 -29.93 8.00 -34.82
N GLU A 226 -30.30 6.89 -34.21
CA GLU A 226 -30.57 6.80 -32.76
C GLU A 226 -29.30 7.08 -31.96
N PHE A 227 -28.20 6.46 -32.35
CA PHE A 227 -26.90 6.67 -31.67
C PHE A 227 -26.44 8.12 -31.74
N MET A 228 -26.56 8.78 -32.89
CA MET A 228 -26.05 10.14 -33.11
C MET A 228 -26.98 11.23 -32.53
N LYS A 229 -28.29 11.03 -32.58
CA LYS A 229 -29.29 12.09 -32.26
C LYS A 229 -30.07 11.82 -30.99
N GLY A 230 -30.09 10.57 -30.50
CA GLY A 230 -30.89 10.19 -29.35
C GLY A 230 -30.34 10.70 -28.02
N ASP A 231 -31.15 10.62 -26.98
CA ASP A 231 -30.77 10.89 -25.61
C ASP A 231 -29.81 9.81 -25.10
N ILE A 232 -28.65 10.20 -24.52
CA ILE A 232 -27.60 9.28 -24.07
C ILE A 232 -28.13 8.25 -23.07
N ASN A 233 -28.95 8.70 -22.13
CA ASN A 233 -29.47 7.80 -21.10
C ASN A 233 -30.42 6.76 -21.69
N LYS A 234 -31.29 7.17 -22.65
CA LYS A 234 -32.20 6.23 -23.31
C LYS A 234 -31.46 5.20 -24.18
N ILE A 235 -30.38 5.62 -24.84
CA ILE A 235 -29.54 4.71 -25.62
C ILE A 235 -28.79 3.76 -24.69
N ALA A 236 -28.33 4.24 -23.53
CA ALA A 236 -27.69 3.40 -22.53
C ALA A 236 -28.66 2.36 -21.95
N ASP A 237 -29.90 2.77 -21.63
CA ASP A 237 -30.97 1.87 -21.19
C ASP A 237 -31.30 0.82 -22.25
N HIS A 238 -31.33 1.22 -23.53
CA HIS A 238 -31.57 0.31 -24.64
C HIS A 238 -30.46 -0.73 -24.77
N LEU A 239 -29.20 -0.29 -24.87
CA LEU A 239 -28.03 -1.21 -24.95
C LEU A 239 -27.94 -2.15 -23.73
N TYR A 240 -28.14 -1.61 -22.53
CA TYR A 240 -28.17 -2.39 -21.31
C TYR A 240 -29.27 -3.47 -21.35
N SER A 241 -30.45 -3.11 -21.81
CA SER A 241 -31.60 -4.04 -21.92
C SER A 241 -31.30 -5.19 -22.88
N GLU A 242 -30.70 -4.90 -24.05
CA GLU A 242 -30.25 -5.90 -25.00
C GLU A 242 -29.15 -6.81 -24.43
N ALA A 243 -28.12 -6.20 -23.81
CA ALA A 243 -26.98 -6.94 -23.23
C ALA A 243 -27.42 -7.85 -22.07
N SER A 244 -28.31 -7.35 -21.20
CA SER A 244 -28.86 -8.13 -20.09
C SER A 244 -29.71 -9.31 -20.59
N ALA A 245 -30.58 -9.07 -21.58
CA ALA A 245 -31.39 -10.13 -22.19
C ALA A 245 -30.51 -11.21 -22.83
N HIS A 246 -29.51 -10.81 -23.62
CA HIS A 246 -28.54 -11.73 -24.23
C HIS A 246 -27.78 -12.56 -23.20
N TYR A 247 -27.31 -11.92 -22.10
CA TYR A 247 -26.63 -12.63 -21.02
C TYR A 247 -27.55 -13.64 -20.32
N GLN A 248 -28.82 -13.31 -20.05
CA GLN A 248 -29.79 -14.22 -19.44
C GLN A 248 -30.09 -15.42 -20.36
N GLU A 249 -30.18 -15.22 -21.67
CA GLU A 249 -30.32 -16.30 -22.64
C GLU A 249 -29.10 -17.26 -22.61
N ARG A 250 -27.89 -16.71 -22.62
CA ARG A 250 -26.65 -17.51 -22.48
C ARG A 250 -26.62 -18.28 -21.18
N LYS A 251 -26.97 -17.66 -20.05
CA LYS A 251 -27.05 -18.29 -18.73
C LYS A 251 -28.02 -19.49 -18.76
N GLN A 252 -29.18 -19.35 -19.38
CA GLN A 252 -30.12 -20.44 -19.55
C GLN A 252 -29.60 -21.56 -20.45
N ASN A 253 -28.95 -21.23 -21.56
CA ASN A 253 -28.36 -22.20 -22.48
C ASN A 253 -27.23 -23.00 -21.81
N LEU A 254 -26.36 -22.33 -21.07
CA LEU A 254 -25.30 -22.96 -20.27
C LEU A 254 -25.89 -23.93 -19.23
N THR A 255 -26.94 -23.53 -18.56
CA THR A 255 -27.66 -24.37 -17.58
C THR A 255 -28.25 -25.62 -18.26
N LYS A 256 -28.89 -25.45 -19.43
CA LYS A 256 -29.46 -26.58 -20.21
C LYS A 256 -28.38 -27.56 -20.70
N GLN A 257 -27.25 -27.06 -21.16
CA GLN A 257 -26.14 -27.88 -21.67
C GLN A 257 -25.41 -28.64 -20.57
N SER A 258 -25.28 -28.06 -19.39
CA SER A 258 -24.56 -28.68 -18.28
C SER A 258 -25.35 -29.77 -17.55
N MET A 259 -26.68 -29.67 -17.49
CA MET A 259 -27.54 -30.60 -16.74
C MET A 259 -27.37 -32.09 -17.14
N PRO A 260 -27.36 -32.48 -18.41
CA PRO A 260 -27.13 -33.89 -18.79
C PRO A 260 -25.79 -34.43 -18.31
N VAL A 261 -24.73 -33.58 -18.30
CA VAL A 261 -23.41 -33.96 -17.82
C VAL A 261 -23.44 -34.25 -16.31
N PHE A 262 -24.06 -33.40 -15.51
CA PHE A 262 -24.22 -33.62 -14.07
C PHE A 262 -25.06 -34.84 -13.74
N GLN A 263 -26.11 -35.10 -14.51
CA GLN A 263 -26.93 -36.32 -14.37
C GLN A 263 -26.14 -37.59 -14.67
N ASN A 264 -25.33 -37.59 -15.74
CA ASN A 264 -24.47 -38.72 -16.11
C ASN A 264 -23.42 -39.01 -15.04
N ILE A 265 -22.78 -37.96 -14.47
CA ILE A 265 -21.83 -38.12 -13.38
C ILE A 265 -22.49 -38.77 -12.19
N LYS A 266 -23.71 -38.34 -11.82
CA LYS A 266 -24.47 -38.93 -10.72
C LYS A 266 -24.78 -40.40 -10.97
N LEU A 267 -25.13 -40.77 -12.20
CA LEU A 267 -25.43 -42.15 -12.57
C LEU A 267 -24.17 -43.05 -12.53
N MET A 268 -23.01 -42.53 -13.00
CA MET A 268 -21.78 -43.32 -13.06
C MET A 268 -21.06 -43.44 -11.73
N GLN A 269 -21.03 -42.37 -10.92
CA GLN A 269 -20.20 -42.29 -9.73
C GLN A 269 -21.00 -42.21 -8.42
N GLY A 270 -22.32 -42.22 -8.49
CA GLY A 270 -23.21 -42.20 -7.32
C GLY A 270 -23.10 -40.91 -6.50
N ASN A 271 -23.29 -41.05 -5.17
CA ASN A 271 -23.24 -39.87 -4.26
C ASN A 271 -21.84 -39.63 -3.66
N HIS A 272 -20.80 -40.23 -4.20
CA HIS A 272 -19.44 -40.11 -3.64
C HIS A 272 -18.76 -38.79 -3.99
N ILE A 273 -19.21 -38.10 -5.05
CA ILE A 273 -18.65 -36.78 -5.45
C ILE A 273 -19.51 -35.68 -4.90
N GLU A 274 -18.92 -34.85 -4.04
CA GLU A 274 -19.59 -33.69 -3.45
C GLU A 274 -19.45 -32.45 -4.36
N ASN A 275 -18.27 -32.21 -4.89
CA ASN A 275 -17.97 -31.03 -5.70
C ASN A 275 -17.34 -31.40 -7.04
N VAL A 276 -17.77 -30.74 -8.10
CA VAL A 276 -17.28 -30.92 -9.46
C VAL A 276 -16.60 -29.64 -9.92
N VAL A 277 -15.43 -29.78 -10.56
CA VAL A 277 -14.73 -28.66 -11.22
C VAL A 277 -15.14 -28.61 -12.67
N VAL A 278 -15.75 -27.49 -13.08
CA VAL A 278 -16.14 -27.21 -14.44
C VAL A 278 -15.24 -26.13 -15.02
N PRO A 279 -14.51 -26.38 -16.09
CA PRO A 279 -13.71 -25.36 -16.76
C PRO A 279 -14.60 -24.48 -17.63
N PHE A 280 -14.33 -23.19 -17.60
CA PHE A 280 -14.92 -22.18 -18.47
C PHE A 280 -13.83 -21.38 -19.17
N SER A 281 -14.10 -20.96 -20.38
CA SER A 281 -13.19 -20.11 -21.15
C SER A 281 -13.98 -19.06 -21.94
N ASP A 282 -13.41 -17.87 -22.07
CA ASP A 282 -13.86 -16.80 -22.96
C ASP A 282 -13.12 -16.79 -24.30
N GLY A 283 -12.30 -17.84 -24.56
CA GLY A 283 -11.42 -17.93 -25.72
C GLY A 283 -10.02 -17.30 -25.50
N LYS A 284 -9.83 -16.52 -24.44
CA LYS A 284 -8.54 -15.89 -24.07
C LYS A 284 -8.01 -16.43 -22.74
N LYS A 285 -8.89 -16.55 -21.75
CA LYS A 285 -8.57 -17.03 -20.39
C LYS A 285 -9.43 -18.26 -20.08
N ALA A 286 -8.90 -19.16 -19.23
CA ALA A 286 -9.64 -20.31 -18.72
C ALA A 286 -9.71 -20.24 -17.20
N ILE A 287 -10.90 -20.47 -16.65
CA ILE A 287 -11.18 -20.45 -15.21
C ILE A 287 -11.83 -21.78 -14.82
N GLN A 288 -11.42 -22.32 -13.67
CA GLN A 288 -12.00 -23.50 -13.09
C GLN A 288 -13.04 -23.10 -12.04
N VAL A 289 -14.28 -23.52 -12.25
CA VAL A 289 -15.42 -23.22 -11.37
C VAL A 289 -15.75 -24.45 -10.55
N LEU A 290 -15.73 -24.31 -9.22
CA LEU A 290 -16.13 -25.35 -8.30
C LEU A 290 -17.64 -25.26 -8.07
N SER A 291 -18.38 -26.32 -8.38
CA SER A 291 -19.83 -26.39 -8.18
C SER A 291 -20.21 -27.60 -7.33
N ASN A 292 -21.11 -27.38 -6.38
CA ASN A 292 -21.62 -28.45 -5.53
C ASN A 292 -22.65 -29.30 -6.31
N MET A 293 -22.37 -30.60 -6.44
CA MET A 293 -23.17 -31.56 -7.22
C MET A 293 -24.62 -31.57 -6.80
N LYS A 294 -24.89 -31.69 -5.50
CA LYS A 294 -26.24 -31.79 -4.97
C LYS A 294 -27.04 -30.51 -5.23
N LYS A 295 -26.46 -29.35 -4.89
CA LYS A 295 -27.12 -28.05 -5.10
C LYS A 295 -27.37 -27.78 -6.60
N THR A 296 -26.42 -28.15 -7.47
CA THR A 296 -26.56 -27.96 -8.92
C THR A 296 -27.70 -28.79 -9.50
N LEU A 297 -27.87 -30.04 -9.06
CA LEU A 297 -28.96 -30.90 -9.49
C LEU A 297 -30.33 -30.44 -8.95
N GLU A 298 -30.38 -30.02 -7.69
CA GLU A 298 -31.62 -29.50 -7.05
C GLU A 298 -32.09 -28.20 -7.68
N SER A 299 -31.13 -27.29 -8.01
CA SER A 299 -31.40 -26.00 -8.64
C SER A 299 -31.53 -26.06 -10.17
N LYS A 300 -31.52 -27.24 -10.76
CA LYS A 300 -31.56 -27.44 -12.23
C LYS A 300 -30.47 -26.68 -12.97
N GLY A 301 -29.26 -26.64 -12.38
CA GLY A 301 -28.08 -25.99 -12.97
C GLY A 301 -27.88 -24.50 -12.63
N THR A 302 -28.85 -23.86 -11.96
CA THR A 302 -28.72 -22.44 -11.60
C THR A 302 -27.54 -22.20 -10.66
N GLU A 303 -27.23 -23.15 -9.76
CA GLU A 303 -26.07 -23.05 -8.87
C GLU A 303 -24.74 -23.01 -9.65
N LEU A 304 -24.60 -23.74 -10.76
CA LEU A 304 -23.41 -23.67 -11.59
C LEU A 304 -23.24 -22.26 -12.18
N ALA A 305 -24.32 -21.65 -12.67
CA ALA A 305 -24.27 -20.30 -13.20
C ALA A 305 -23.90 -19.26 -12.11
N ASN A 306 -24.47 -19.40 -10.92
CA ASN A 306 -24.13 -18.53 -9.77
C ASN A 306 -22.68 -18.76 -9.30
N ALA A 307 -22.19 -20.00 -9.33
CA ALA A 307 -20.80 -20.33 -9.02
C ALA A 307 -19.85 -19.71 -10.06
N LEU A 308 -20.23 -19.71 -11.34
CA LEU A 308 -19.50 -19.07 -12.41
C LEU A 308 -19.40 -17.54 -12.16
N GLU A 309 -20.54 -16.88 -11.92
CA GLU A 309 -20.60 -15.45 -11.63
C GLU A 309 -19.69 -15.07 -10.45
N ARG A 310 -19.76 -15.83 -9.35
CA ARG A 310 -18.89 -15.62 -8.16
C ARG A 310 -17.42 -15.79 -8.49
N THR A 311 -17.07 -16.89 -9.15
CA THR A 311 -15.67 -17.23 -9.43
C THR A 311 -15.03 -16.22 -10.38
N ILE A 312 -15.74 -15.81 -11.42
CA ILE A 312 -15.26 -14.82 -12.39
C ILE A 312 -15.08 -13.46 -11.71
N THR A 313 -16.10 -13.00 -10.99
CA THR A 313 -16.06 -11.72 -10.29
C THR A 313 -14.86 -11.66 -9.34
N LEU A 314 -14.63 -12.70 -8.53
CA LEU A 314 -13.48 -12.77 -7.62
C LEU A 314 -12.14 -12.79 -8.37
N ALA A 315 -12.01 -13.61 -9.41
CA ALA A 315 -10.77 -13.74 -10.16
C ALA A 315 -10.40 -12.42 -10.88
N VAL A 316 -11.37 -11.79 -11.52
CA VAL A 316 -11.16 -10.52 -12.24
C VAL A 316 -10.86 -9.40 -11.24
N ILE A 317 -11.61 -9.30 -10.13
CA ILE A 317 -11.35 -8.29 -9.09
C ILE A 317 -9.94 -8.46 -8.53
N ASP A 318 -9.52 -9.67 -8.17
CA ASP A 318 -8.23 -9.91 -7.54
C ASP A 318 -7.05 -9.58 -8.49
N ASP A 319 -7.17 -9.91 -9.76
CA ASP A 319 -6.15 -9.61 -10.78
C ASP A 319 -6.15 -8.12 -11.15
N ALA A 320 -7.32 -7.56 -11.45
CA ALA A 320 -7.46 -6.15 -11.81
C ALA A 320 -7.04 -5.22 -10.66
N TRP A 321 -7.34 -5.59 -9.40
CA TRP A 321 -6.94 -4.80 -8.25
C TRP A 321 -5.44 -4.79 -8.03
N LYS A 322 -4.74 -5.92 -8.20
CA LYS A 322 -3.27 -5.97 -8.13
C LYS A 322 -2.61 -5.06 -9.16
N GLU A 323 -3.11 -5.13 -10.40
CA GLU A 323 -2.58 -4.30 -11.49
C GLU A 323 -2.92 -2.82 -11.27
N HIS A 324 -4.14 -2.52 -10.82
CA HIS A 324 -4.56 -1.18 -10.48
C HIS A 324 -3.69 -0.56 -9.37
N LEU A 325 -3.32 -1.32 -8.33
CA LEU A 325 -2.42 -0.83 -7.28
C LEU A 325 -1.06 -0.42 -7.84
N ARG A 326 -0.47 -1.23 -8.74
CA ARG A 326 0.79 -0.90 -9.41
C ARG A 326 0.66 0.36 -10.26
N ALA A 327 -0.38 0.41 -11.09
CA ALA A 327 -0.62 1.55 -11.96
C ALA A 327 -0.90 2.84 -11.17
N MET A 328 -1.51 2.75 -9.99
CA MET A 328 -1.71 3.88 -9.08
C MET A 328 -0.41 4.39 -8.45
N ASP A 329 0.52 3.48 -8.15
CA ASP A 329 1.86 3.88 -7.68
C ASP A 329 2.63 4.62 -8.79
N ASP A 330 2.60 4.11 -10.02
CA ASP A 330 3.20 4.77 -11.18
C ASP A 330 2.54 6.14 -11.45
N LEU A 331 1.21 6.20 -11.36
CA LEU A 331 0.46 7.45 -11.52
C LEU A 331 0.86 8.49 -10.45
N LYS A 332 1.02 8.06 -9.20
CA LYS A 332 1.43 8.95 -8.09
C LYS A 332 2.79 9.60 -8.37
N HIS A 333 3.71 8.89 -9.00
CA HIS A 333 5.01 9.44 -9.41
C HIS A 333 4.89 10.35 -10.63
N SER A 334 4.14 9.96 -11.65
CA SER A 334 4.02 10.74 -12.89
C SER A 334 3.32 12.08 -12.71
N VAL A 335 2.28 12.14 -11.87
CA VAL A 335 1.52 13.40 -11.66
C VAL A 335 2.33 14.49 -10.96
N GLN A 336 3.45 14.16 -10.33
CA GLN A 336 4.31 15.19 -9.70
C GLN A 336 4.91 16.14 -10.73
N THR A 337 5.12 15.67 -11.96
CA THR A 337 5.62 16.51 -13.06
C THR A 337 4.60 17.53 -13.57
N ALA A 338 3.31 17.32 -13.26
CA ALA A 338 2.23 18.24 -13.68
C ALA A 338 2.36 19.65 -13.09
N VAL A 339 3.14 19.82 -12.02
CA VAL A 339 3.47 21.13 -11.45
C VAL A 339 4.17 22.02 -12.48
N TYR A 340 4.99 21.45 -13.37
CA TYR A 340 5.66 22.20 -14.43
C TYR A 340 4.67 22.76 -15.49
N GLU A 341 3.50 22.09 -15.62
CA GLU A 341 2.41 22.55 -16.50
C GLU A 341 1.40 23.46 -15.79
N GLN A 342 1.70 23.89 -14.56
CA GLN A 342 0.81 24.70 -13.69
C GLN A 342 -0.54 24.03 -13.41
N LYS A 343 -0.62 22.72 -13.53
CA LYS A 343 -1.81 21.92 -13.18
C LYS A 343 -1.70 21.40 -11.75
N ASP A 344 -2.84 21.24 -11.07
CA ASP A 344 -2.87 20.62 -9.75
C ASP A 344 -2.67 19.10 -9.87
N PRO A 345 -1.56 18.53 -9.35
CA PRO A 345 -1.29 17.10 -9.41
C PRO A 345 -2.41 16.24 -8.79
N LEU A 346 -3.07 16.75 -7.75
CA LEU A 346 -4.13 16.00 -7.07
C LEU A 346 -5.38 15.86 -7.95
N VAL A 347 -5.71 16.90 -8.73
CA VAL A 347 -6.86 16.85 -9.64
C VAL A 347 -6.59 15.82 -10.75
N ILE A 348 -5.40 15.87 -11.36
CA ILE A 348 -5.00 14.89 -12.39
C ILE A 348 -5.02 13.48 -11.82
N TYR A 349 -4.44 13.28 -10.62
CA TYR A 349 -4.44 11.99 -9.94
C TYR A 349 -5.87 11.45 -9.76
N LYS A 350 -6.81 12.26 -9.29
CA LYS A 350 -8.21 11.86 -9.09
C LYS A 350 -8.89 11.47 -10.39
N THR A 351 -8.71 12.24 -11.46
CA THR A 351 -9.33 11.98 -12.76
C THR A 351 -8.78 10.70 -13.38
N SER A 352 -7.46 10.58 -13.48
CA SER A 352 -6.82 9.38 -14.04
C SER A 352 -7.10 8.12 -13.22
N ALA A 353 -7.09 8.23 -11.88
CA ALA A 353 -7.44 7.12 -11.00
C ALA A 353 -8.89 6.63 -11.20
N PHE A 354 -9.81 7.53 -11.49
CA PHE A 354 -11.20 7.17 -11.79
C PHE A 354 -11.33 6.44 -13.12
N GLU A 355 -10.66 6.93 -14.17
CA GLU A 355 -10.67 6.29 -15.50
C GLU A 355 -10.07 4.87 -15.45
N MET A 356 -8.93 4.71 -14.76
CA MET A 356 -8.30 3.39 -14.58
C MET A 356 -9.20 2.41 -13.82
N PHE A 357 -9.97 2.89 -12.86
CA PHE A 357 -10.84 2.05 -12.03
C PHE A 357 -12.06 1.49 -12.80
N ARG A 358 -12.53 2.19 -13.83
CA ARG A 358 -13.69 1.76 -14.65
C ARG A 358 -13.42 0.49 -15.47
N ASN A 359 -12.18 0.18 -15.78
CA ASN A 359 -11.83 -0.97 -16.64
C ASN A 359 -12.19 -2.32 -15.99
N MET A 360 -12.22 -2.40 -14.67
CA MET A 360 -12.56 -3.63 -13.95
C MET A 360 -13.96 -4.16 -14.27
N ASP A 361 -14.97 -3.28 -14.34
CA ASP A 361 -16.34 -3.68 -14.69
C ASP A 361 -16.43 -4.20 -16.13
N ARG A 362 -15.66 -3.61 -17.06
CA ARG A 362 -15.56 -4.09 -18.45
C ARG A 362 -15.04 -5.51 -18.56
N ASP A 363 -14.00 -5.85 -17.81
CA ASP A 363 -13.40 -7.18 -17.82
C ASP A 363 -14.35 -8.24 -17.25
N ILE A 364 -15.10 -7.91 -16.18
CA ILE A 364 -16.11 -8.82 -15.61
C ILE A 364 -17.20 -9.09 -16.63
N VAL A 365 -17.79 -8.05 -17.20
CA VAL A 365 -18.89 -8.16 -18.18
C VAL A 365 -18.44 -8.91 -19.42
N SER A 366 -17.26 -8.58 -19.95
CA SER A 366 -16.71 -9.24 -21.14
C SER A 366 -16.50 -10.73 -20.91
N PHE A 367 -15.91 -11.13 -19.79
CA PHE A 367 -15.73 -12.56 -19.49
C PHE A 367 -17.07 -13.29 -19.35
N LEU A 368 -18.01 -12.74 -18.59
CA LEU A 368 -19.33 -13.35 -18.39
C LEU A 368 -20.11 -13.52 -19.70
N SER A 369 -20.03 -12.51 -20.56
CA SER A 369 -20.73 -12.51 -21.87
C SER A 369 -20.14 -13.52 -22.86
N HIS A 370 -18.87 -13.92 -22.72
CA HIS A 370 -18.20 -14.88 -23.62
C HIS A 370 -17.94 -16.24 -22.98
N ALA A 371 -18.19 -16.43 -21.69
CA ALA A 371 -17.90 -17.67 -20.98
C ALA A 371 -18.63 -18.88 -21.61
N ALA A 372 -17.86 -19.91 -21.96
CA ALA A 372 -18.36 -21.17 -22.51
C ALA A 372 -17.57 -22.36 -21.95
N ILE A 373 -18.22 -23.54 -21.90
CA ILE A 373 -17.53 -24.79 -21.56
C ILE A 373 -16.81 -25.29 -22.82
N PRO A 374 -15.46 -25.50 -22.81
CA PRO A 374 -14.72 -25.98 -23.94
C PRO A 374 -15.26 -27.32 -24.45
N VAL A 375 -15.43 -27.46 -25.78
CA VAL A 375 -16.03 -28.64 -26.40
C VAL A 375 -15.22 -29.91 -26.14
N GLU A 376 -13.91 -29.83 -26.03
CA GLU A 376 -13.01 -30.97 -25.77
C GLU A 376 -13.21 -31.60 -24.39
N GLN A 377 -13.83 -30.91 -23.43
CA GLN A 377 -14.03 -31.38 -22.06
C GLN A 377 -15.47 -31.80 -21.78
N GLN A 378 -16.34 -31.88 -22.79
CA GLN A 378 -17.71 -32.36 -22.61
C GLN A 378 -17.79 -33.88 -22.40
N ASN A 379 -16.68 -34.62 -22.53
CA ASN A 379 -16.61 -36.05 -22.29
C ASN A 379 -16.50 -36.36 -20.79
N ALA A 380 -17.49 -37.03 -20.24
CA ALA A 380 -17.63 -37.39 -18.82
C ALA A 380 -16.41 -38.11 -18.17
N GLY A 381 -15.47 -38.63 -18.98
CA GLY A 381 -14.30 -39.37 -18.49
C GLY A 381 -13.14 -38.52 -17.94
N GLN A 382 -13.18 -37.19 -18.07
CA GLN A 382 -12.09 -36.31 -17.61
C GLN A 382 -12.46 -35.42 -16.41
N ILE A 383 -13.60 -35.66 -15.79
CA ILE A 383 -14.07 -34.84 -14.68
C ILE A 383 -13.31 -35.20 -13.41
N ARG A 384 -12.62 -34.23 -12.84
CA ARG A 384 -11.87 -34.36 -11.59
C ARG A 384 -12.74 -33.92 -10.41
N GLU A 385 -12.69 -34.71 -9.33
CA GLU A 385 -13.26 -34.30 -8.04
C GLU A 385 -12.52 -33.05 -7.55
N GLY A 386 -13.28 -31.97 -7.32
CA GLY A 386 -12.75 -30.74 -6.75
C GLY A 386 -12.64 -30.86 -5.25
N ARG A 387 -11.44 -30.85 -4.72
CA ARG A 387 -11.20 -30.68 -3.28
C ARG A 387 -11.07 -29.20 -2.96
N GLU A 388 -11.90 -28.73 -2.04
CA GLU A 388 -11.75 -27.41 -1.46
C GLU A 388 -10.38 -27.33 -0.74
N GLN A 389 -9.46 -26.49 -1.22
CA GLN A 389 -8.20 -26.26 -0.52
C GLN A 389 -8.48 -25.45 0.75
N LYS A 390 -8.67 -26.15 1.86
CA LYS A 390 -8.71 -25.52 3.18
C LYS A 390 -7.29 -25.05 3.52
N THR A 391 -7.08 -23.74 3.48
CA THR A 391 -5.84 -23.13 3.95
C THR A 391 -5.70 -23.41 5.44
N ASP A 392 -4.72 -24.20 5.83
CA ASP A 392 -4.43 -24.51 7.22
C ASP A 392 -3.81 -23.28 7.89
N MET A 393 -4.66 -22.48 8.53
CA MET A 393 -4.29 -21.26 9.24
C MET A 393 -3.26 -21.51 10.35
N SER A 394 -3.13 -22.77 10.84
CA SER A 394 -2.15 -23.11 11.87
C SER A 394 -0.70 -23.10 11.35
N LYS A 395 -0.53 -23.20 10.03
CA LYS A 395 0.78 -23.14 9.35
C LYS A 395 1.18 -21.74 8.91
N MET A 396 0.30 -20.77 9.00
CA MET A 396 0.61 -19.36 8.74
C MET A 396 1.33 -18.77 9.96
N ARG A 397 2.66 -18.65 9.86
CA ARG A 397 3.44 -17.81 10.76
C ARG A 397 3.48 -16.40 10.19
N ALA A 398 2.90 -15.43 10.92
CA ALA A 398 3.16 -14.03 10.66
C ALA A 398 4.65 -13.77 10.98
N ASN A 399 5.45 -13.50 9.97
CA ASN A 399 6.88 -13.24 10.16
C ASN A 399 7.03 -11.76 10.57
N LYS A 400 6.96 -11.53 11.88
CA LYS A 400 7.04 -10.20 12.48
C LYS A 400 8.40 -9.53 12.25
N GLU A 401 9.46 -10.34 12.03
CA GLU A 401 10.79 -9.84 11.74
C GLU A 401 10.90 -9.17 10.34
N GLU A 402 10.18 -9.69 9.33
CA GLU A 402 10.15 -9.05 8.00
C GLU A 402 9.37 -7.73 7.98
N ILE A 403 8.34 -7.62 8.82
CA ILE A 403 7.55 -6.37 8.93
C ILE A 403 8.37 -5.30 9.63
N ASP A 404 9.12 -5.64 10.67
CA ASP A 404 9.97 -4.70 11.40
C ASP A 404 11.18 -4.25 10.54
N ALA A 405 11.76 -5.14 9.71
CA ALA A 405 12.86 -4.80 8.79
C ALA A 405 12.39 -3.87 7.64
N ARG A 406 11.17 -4.05 7.13
CA ARG A 406 10.60 -3.15 6.12
C ARG A 406 10.14 -1.82 6.71
N GLY A 407 9.77 -1.78 7.99
CA GLY A 407 9.41 -0.55 8.69
C GLY A 407 10.61 0.40 8.87
N ASP A 408 11.79 -0.15 9.10
CA ASP A 408 13.01 0.65 9.23
C ASP A 408 13.53 1.16 7.87
N ASP A 409 13.37 0.38 6.79
CA ASP A 409 13.71 0.81 5.42
C ASP A 409 12.77 1.94 4.91
N TYR A 410 11.50 1.93 5.31
CA TYR A 410 10.58 3.04 4.99
C TYR A 410 10.91 4.32 5.76
N ALA A 411 11.42 4.21 6.99
CA ALA A 411 11.85 5.37 7.77
C ALA A 411 13.18 5.96 7.25
N ALA A 412 14.07 5.12 6.70
CA ALA A 412 15.32 5.57 6.10
C ALA A 412 15.13 6.24 4.73
N ASN A 413 14.08 5.83 3.97
CA ASN A 413 13.78 6.41 2.65
C ASN A 413 12.90 7.68 2.73
N GLU A 414 12.25 7.99 3.86
CA GLU A 414 11.51 9.25 4.00
C GLU A 414 12.43 10.49 3.99
N ASN A 415 13.71 10.34 4.30
CA ASN A 415 14.68 11.43 4.21
C ASN A 415 15.28 11.64 2.80
N ASP A 416 15.17 10.63 1.90
CA ASP A 416 15.68 10.75 0.51
C ASP A 416 14.69 11.49 -0.42
N TYR A 417 13.46 11.78 0.01
CA TYR A 417 12.42 12.36 -0.85
C TYR A 417 12.40 13.89 -0.93
N PHE A 418 13.27 14.60 -0.19
CA PHE A 418 13.28 16.06 -0.29
C PHE A 418 14.66 16.65 -0.02
N ASP A 419 15.54 16.59 -1.02
CA ASP A 419 16.64 17.52 -1.14
C ASP A 419 16.21 18.68 -2.06
N PRO A 420 15.93 19.88 -1.54
CA PRO A 420 15.57 21.04 -2.34
C PRO A 420 16.74 21.62 -3.14
N SER A 421 17.96 21.07 -3.02
CA SER A 421 19.17 21.60 -3.64
C SER A 421 19.54 20.95 -4.98
N GLY A 422 18.85 19.88 -5.41
CA GLY A 422 19.10 19.25 -6.72
C GLY A 422 20.52 18.67 -6.91
N ALA A 423 21.25 18.41 -5.83
CA ALA A 423 22.56 17.79 -5.91
C ALA A 423 22.43 16.28 -6.13
N ALA A 424 22.90 15.79 -7.27
CA ALA A 424 22.91 14.38 -7.61
C ALA A 424 23.60 13.54 -6.52
N VAL A 425 22.86 12.60 -5.91
CA VAL A 425 23.42 11.61 -4.99
C VAL A 425 24.52 10.85 -5.72
N LYS A 426 25.75 10.92 -5.23
CA LYS A 426 26.86 10.10 -5.71
C LYS A 426 26.51 8.63 -5.41
N GLN A 427 26.17 7.88 -6.45
CA GLN A 427 26.09 6.42 -6.34
C GLN A 427 27.46 5.88 -5.91
N GLU A 428 27.50 5.14 -4.81
CA GLU A 428 28.72 4.42 -4.43
C GLU A 428 29.06 3.42 -5.56
N PRO A 429 30.33 3.37 -5.97
CA PRO A 429 30.72 2.49 -7.07
C PRO A 429 30.50 1.02 -6.65
N VAL A 430 29.74 0.30 -7.47
CA VAL A 430 29.60 -1.16 -7.36
C VAL A 430 31.01 -1.74 -7.30
N LYS A 431 31.35 -2.45 -6.22
CA LYS A 431 32.64 -3.19 -6.10
C LYS A 431 32.67 -4.30 -7.14
N VAL A 432 33.20 -3.99 -8.30
CA VAL A 432 33.57 -5.01 -9.29
C VAL A 432 34.73 -5.79 -8.71
N GLY A 433 34.60 -7.12 -8.68
CA GLY A 433 35.65 -8.01 -8.19
C GLY A 433 37.01 -7.68 -8.87
N PRO A 434 38.13 -8.17 -8.31
CA PRO A 434 39.46 -7.78 -8.77
C PRO A 434 39.61 -7.97 -10.28
N LYS A 435 39.92 -6.87 -10.98
CA LYS A 435 40.18 -6.91 -12.42
C LYS A 435 41.40 -7.79 -12.68
N ILE A 436 41.18 -8.91 -13.37
CA ILE A 436 42.23 -9.80 -13.80
C ILE A 436 43.02 -9.08 -14.89
N GLY A 437 44.31 -8.88 -14.65
CA GLY A 437 45.21 -8.25 -15.62
C GLY A 437 45.46 -9.16 -16.83
N ARG A 438 45.69 -8.56 -17.98
CA ARG A 438 45.95 -9.28 -19.25
C ARG A 438 47.07 -10.33 -19.15
N ASN A 439 48.03 -10.10 -18.27
CA ASN A 439 49.20 -10.98 -18.06
C ASN A 439 49.07 -11.92 -16.85
N ASP A 440 47.97 -11.83 -16.07
CA ASP A 440 47.75 -12.68 -14.90
C ASP A 440 47.36 -14.10 -15.31
N PRO A 441 47.59 -15.11 -14.46
CA PRO A 441 47.15 -16.46 -14.74
C PRO A 441 45.64 -16.55 -14.86
N CYS A 442 45.16 -17.31 -15.85
CA CYS A 442 43.74 -17.41 -16.11
C CYS A 442 43.02 -18.14 -14.98
N PRO A 443 41.89 -17.65 -14.44
CA PRO A 443 41.18 -18.26 -13.32
C PRO A 443 40.55 -19.65 -13.64
N CYS A 444 40.57 -20.07 -14.91
CA CYS A 444 40.12 -21.41 -15.31
C CYS A 444 41.10 -22.56 -14.96
N GLY A 445 42.25 -22.28 -14.33
CA GLY A 445 43.22 -23.29 -13.94
C GLY A 445 44.09 -23.85 -15.08
N SER A 446 44.03 -23.26 -16.29
CA SER A 446 44.78 -23.78 -17.46
C SER A 446 46.29 -23.45 -17.45
N GLY A 447 46.80 -22.73 -16.45
CA GLY A 447 48.20 -22.30 -16.35
C GLY A 447 48.64 -21.26 -17.40
N LYS A 448 47.77 -20.85 -18.31
CA LYS A 448 48.04 -19.84 -19.34
C LYS A 448 47.64 -18.44 -18.87
N LYS A 449 48.34 -17.39 -19.42
CA LYS A 449 47.97 -16.00 -19.15
C LYS A 449 46.58 -15.71 -19.67
N TYR A 450 45.85 -14.83 -19.00
CA TYR A 450 44.46 -14.49 -19.33
C TYR A 450 44.28 -14.12 -20.81
N LYS A 451 45.17 -13.29 -21.38
CA LYS A 451 45.17 -12.89 -22.82
C LYS A 451 45.39 -14.07 -23.80
N GLN A 452 45.85 -15.20 -23.34
CA GLN A 452 46.09 -16.40 -24.17
C GLN A 452 45.04 -17.50 -23.95
N CYS A 453 44.06 -17.24 -23.07
CA CYS A 453 42.96 -18.14 -22.74
C CYS A 453 41.60 -17.42 -22.91
N HIS A 454 40.90 -17.06 -21.84
CA HIS A 454 39.60 -16.45 -21.89
C HIS A 454 39.59 -14.97 -22.28
N GLY A 455 40.72 -14.29 -22.28
CA GLY A 455 40.89 -12.93 -22.76
C GLY A 455 41.37 -12.80 -24.20
N LYS A 456 41.18 -13.83 -25.04
CA LYS A 456 41.65 -13.84 -26.44
C LYS A 456 40.68 -13.13 -27.40
N GLU A 457 39.40 -12.96 -26.98
CA GLU A 457 38.33 -12.34 -27.74
C GLU A 457 37.81 -11.04 -27.09
N ALA A 458 38.54 -10.48 -26.13
CA ALA A 458 38.18 -9.21 -25.45
C ALA A 458 39.10 -8.05 -25.89
#